data_d7bb9ca6fdcb2b09b30b28d81c9decf3
#
_entry.id   d7bb9ca6fdcb2b09b30b28d81c9decf3
#
_cell.length_a   1.000
_cell.length_b   1.000
_cell.length_c   1.000
_cell.angle_alpha   90.00
_cell.angle_beta   90.00
_cell.angle_gamma   90.00
#
_symmetry.space_group_name_H-M   'P 1'
#
loop_
_entity.id
_entity.type
_entity.pdbx_description
1 polymer ?
#
loop_
_entity_poly.entity_id
_entity_poly.type
_entity_poly.pdbx_seq_one_letter_code
_entity_poly.pdbx_strand_id
1 'polypeptide(L)'
;MGRAGLVATSLSVVATLVVAAAGPSVMEPVLPGRPGQPPWAFAAYLPPALAVALAAAALALGTLGLGLCLRAAHRGWLVSPRAILCAGIIAAAVIALVPPFGSSDHLSYAAYGRMVVTGHNPYTTTPAMLARLGDPVARAVQDWRGSPSVYGSLASGGQALASLVGGTSARLTVFVLSLLNVAAFAGTGLLLHRLAGGSRPRQLRAALLWTFNPLLLQVLVVGEHVDSQAIFFGVAAITVFSLGMPPASSLVAARHRFLIAAAAGGLAGLGAAVKLTMVLVVAGLAVAAVAAWWRRWRWLAVVGGGLVAGFAAVVGVSLAPWGFASFRPALRAGSFVSIGSPWRAVRSALRLLIGETAANDLVKVGAIALAALLLVLLLRALRVLAVRDGAGDGVGTDVGVGTGMDLAGLAACGVFAFVFAWLVAWPYVLPWYDPIGWVVLALLPISVPADLASAGVAPAGVAPAGVAPAGVAPAGVAPAGVTPVRVTPVRVATVGVATVGVMAAVPALDWLMLTRTAALAFGYLPARGITMPGDLDWLRSVVRTGVTPVILLGVTVGLVVLVWRRRGQVPG
;
A
#
# COMPACT_ATOMS: atom_id res chain seq x y z
N MET A 1 15.58 -18.89 12.15
CA MET A 1 15.39 -17.55 11.57
C MET A 1 13.93 -17.08 11.66
N GLY A 2 12.95 -17.76 11.06
CA GLY A 2 11.56 -17.28 11.05
C GLY A 2 10.97 -17.05 12.46
N ARG A 3 11.14 -17.99 13.39
CA ARG A 3 10.70 -17.82 14.79
C ARG A 3 11.37 -16.62 15.47
N ALA A 4 12.68 -16.44 15.27
CA ALA A 4 13.40 -15.28 15.81
C ALA A 4 12.89 -13.96 15.20
N GLY A 5 12.54 -13.97 13.89
CA GLY A 5 11.91 -12.85 13.24
C GLY A 5 10.54 -12.50 13.82
N LEU A 6 9.70 -13.51 14.11
CA LEU A 6 8.40 -13.27 14.77
C LEU A 6 8.58 -12.66 16.16
N VAL A 7 9.53 -13.18 16.96
CA VAL A 7 9.82 -12.63 18.29
C VAL A 7 10.29 -11.18 18.21
N ALA A 8 11.24 -10.87 17.33
CA ALA A 8 11.74 -9.50 17.14
C ALA A 8 10.62 -8.54 16.68
N THR A 9 9.75 -8.98 15.75
CA THR A 9 8.59 -8.20 15.32
C THR A 9 7.60 -7.96 16.47
N SER A 10 7.31 -9.00 17.27
CA SER A 10 6.41 -8.85 18.43
C SER A 10 6.99 -7.90 19.48
N LEU A 11 8.30 -7.99 19.76
CA LEU A 11 8.98 -7.04 20.66
C LEU A 11 8.95 -5.60 20.11
N SER A 12 9.10 -5.43 18.79
CA SER A 12 8.92 -4.12 18.13
C SER A 12 7.53 -3.53 18.38
N VAL A 13 6.48 -4.35 18.21
CA VAL A 13 5.09 -3.91 18.46
C VAL A 13 4.87 -3.56 19.93
N VAL A 14 5.40 -4.36 20.86
CA VAL A 14 5.32 -4.08 22.31
C VAL A 14 6.04 -2.77 22.63
N ALA A 15 7.27 -2.57 22.13
CA ALA A 15 8.00 -1.31 22.34
C ALA A 15 7.26 -0.10 21.77
N THR A 16 6.63 -0.25 20.61
CA THR A 16 5.77 0.78 20.00
C THR A 16 4.59 1.11 20.91
N LEU A 17 3.90 0.10 21.46
CA LEU A 17 2.79 0.29 22.39
C LEU A 17 3.24 0.95 23.71
N VAL A 18 4.42 0.62 24.21
CA VAL A 18 4.99 1.26 25.42
C VAL A 18 5.21 2.75 25.20
N VAL A 19 5.78 3.14 24.06
CA VAL A 19 5.98 4.57 23.71
C VAL A 19 4.65 5.29 23.62
N ALA A 20 3.67 4.73 22.89
CA ALA A 20 2.36 5.33 22.71
C ALA A 20 1.56 5.40 24.03
N ALA A 21 1.61 4.35 24.86
CA ALA A 21 0.89 4.31 26.14
C ALA A 21 1.54 5.19 27.21
N ALA A 22 2.80 5.56 27.07
CA ALA A 22 3.48 6.42 28.05
C ALA A 22 2.90 7.83 28.11
N GLY A 23 2.38 8.34 27.00
CA GLY A 23 1.73 9.65 26.91
C GLY A 23 2.62 10.74 26.30
N PRO A 24 2.21 12.01 26.42
CA PRO A 24 2.84 13.12 25.71
C PRO A 24 4.37 13.20 25.89
N SER A 25 5.07 13.34 24.78
CA SER A 25 6.54 13.39 24.73
C SER A 25 7.00 14.09 23.44
N VAL A 26 8.31 14.10 23.15
CA VAL A 26 8.80 14.57 21.84
C VAL A 26 8.27 13.70 20.69
N MET A 27 7.89 12.44 20.97
CA MET A 27 7.32 11.52 19.98
C MET A 27 5.81 11.70 19.82
N GLU A 28 5.09 12.07 20.88
CA GLU A 28 3.64 12.07 20.96
C GLU A 28 3.11 13.48 21.28
N PRO A 29 2.25 14.06 20.42
CA PRO A 29 1.61 15.34 20.71
C PRO A 29 0.55 15.21 21.81
N VAL A 30 0.32 16.30 22.54
CA VAL A 30 -0.80 16.39 23.48
C VAL A 30 -2.12 16.34 22.70
N LEU A 31 -3.04 15.48 23.14
CA LEU A 31 -4.40 15.36 22.62
C LEU A 31 -5.41 15.96 23.62
N PRO A 32 -5.84 17.22 23.43
CA PRO A 32 -6.85 17.83 24.28
C PRO A 32 -8.20 17.10 24.17
N GLY A 33 -8.82 16.84 25.30
CA GLY A 33 -10.11 16.16 25.38
C GLY A 33 -10.59 16.02 26.83
N ARG A 34 -11.72 15.35 27.02
CA ARG A 34 -12.26 15.09 28.36
C ARG A 34 -11.51 13.91 29.01
N PRO A 35 -11.37 13.92 30.35
CA PRO A 35 -10.84 12.79 31.09
C PRO A 35 -11.58 11.48 30.75
N GLY A 36 -10.89 10.37 30.70
CA GLY A 36 -11.46 9.05 30.40
C GLY A 36 -11.79 8.75 28.93
N GLN A 37 -11.77 9.75 28.03
CA GLN A 37 -11.96 9.49 26.60
C GLN A 37 -10.76 8.74 25.99
N PRO A 38 -11.01 7.81 25.03
CA PRO A 38 -9.94 7.22 24.23
C PRO A 38 -9.34 8.26 23.25
N PRO A 39 -8.12 8.03 22.75
CA PRO A 39 -7.19 6.96 23.09
C PRO A 39 -6.59 7.15 24.47
N TRP A 40 -6.18 6.02 25.11
CA TRP A 40 -5.71 6.05 26.51
C TRP A 40 -4.18 6.03 26.61
N ALA A 41 -3.64 6.81 27.52
CA ALA A 41 -2.24 6.84 27.88
C ALA A 41 -2.06 7.03 29.38
N PHE A 42 -0.88 6.60 29.85
CA PHE A 42 -0.41 6.82 31.22
C PHE A 42 0.32 8.13 31.29
N ALA A 43 0.15 9.12 31.94
CA ALA A 43 0.93 10.36 31.99
C ALA A 43 2.36 10.14 32.58
N ALA A 44 3.14 9.29 31.91
CA ALA A 44 4.47 8.88 32.39
C ALA A 44 5.59 9.90 32.07
N TYR A 45 5.33 10.85 31.15
CA TYR A 45 6.25 11.94 30.77
C TYR A 45 7.68 11.48 30.51
N LEU A 46 7.85 10.56 29.55
CA LEU A 46 9.17 10.03 29.19
C LEU A 46 10.16 11.16 28.83
N PRO A 47 11.40 11.12 29.36
CA PRO A 47 12.46 12.01 28.91
C PRO A 47 12.64 11.92 27.38
N PRO A 48 12.92 13.03 26.68
CA PRO A 48 13.02 13.07 25.22
C PRO A 48 13.94 12.00 24.65
N ALA A 49 15.14 11.85 25.19
CA ALA A 49 16.11 10.86 24.75
C ALA A 49 15.60 9.42 24.90
N LEU A 50 14.91 9.11 26.01
CA LEU A 50 14.34 7.77 26.24
C LEU A 50 13.18 7.48 25.27
N ALA A 51 12.27 8.44 25.07
CA ALA A 51 11.17 8.28 24.12
C ALA A 51 11.67 8.01 22.68
N VAL A 52 12.67 8.76 22.24
CA VAL A 52 13.31 8.56 20.92
C VAL A 52 14.07 7.24 20.87
N ALA A 53 14.82 6.89 21.91
CA ALA A 53 15.58 5.63 21.95
C ALA A 53 14.67 4.40 21.90
N LEU A 54 13.54 4.41 22.64
CA LEU A 54 12.54 3.32 22.59
C LEU A 54 11.88 3.21 21.22
N ALA A 55 11.51 4.33 20.61
CA ALA A 55 10.93 4.34 19.27
C ALA A 55 11.95 3.88 18.20
N ALA A 56 13.22 4.29 18.32
CA ALA A 56 14.30 3.83 17.46
C ALA A 56 14.57 2.32 17.65
N ALA A 57 14.56 1.84 18.89
CA ALA A 57 14.71 0.41 19.19
C ALA A 57 13.55 -0.41 18.60
N ALA A 58 12.30 0.10 18.69
CA ALA A 58 11.15 -0.52 18.05
C ALA A 58 11.34 -0.62 16.53
N LEU A 59 11.80 0.44 15.86
CA LEU A 59 12.10 0.43 14.42
C LEU A 59 13.22 -0.56 14.08
N ALA A 60 14.30 -0.60 14.87
CA ALA A 60 15.42 -1.51 14.64
C ALA A 60 15.00 -2.98 14.78
N LEU A 61 14.29 -3.31 15.88
CA LEU A 61 13.73 -4.65 16.09
C LEU A 61 12.75 -5.04 15.00
N GLY A 62 11.90 -4.10 14.58
CA GLY A 62 10.94 -4.31 13.51
C GLY A 62 11.62 -4.57 12.16
N THR A 63 12.60 -3.77 11.80
CA THR A 63 13.40 -3.93 10.58
C THR A 63 14.10 -5.29 10.56
N LEU A 64 14.78 -5.65 11.66
CA LEU A 64 15.44 -6.93 11.81
C LEU A 64 14.44 -8.08 11.77
N GLY A 65 13.34 -7.97 12.52
CA GLY A 65 12.30 -8.98 12.62
C GLY A 65 11.65 -9.29 11.26
N LEU A 66 11.24 -8.25 10.53
CA LEU A 66 10.68 -8.40 9.19
C LEU A 66 11.72 -9.00 8.23
N GLY A 67 12.97 -8.50 8.26
CA GLY A 67 14.05 -9.02 7.42
C GLY A 67 14.30 -10.52 7.67
N LEU A 68 14.33 -10.97 8.93
CA LEU A 68 14.47 -12.39 9.27
C LEU A 68 13.28 -13.23 8.80
N CYS A 69 12.06 -12.73 8.94
CA CYS A 69 10.83 -13.39 8.44
C CYS A 69 10.85 -13.52 6.92
N LEU A 70 11.17 -12.45 6.18
CA LEU A 70 11.27 -12.46 4.73
C LEU A 70 12.36 -13.42 4.24
N ARG A 71 13.57 -13.36 4.84
CA ARG A 71 14.65 -14.29 4.52
C ARG A 71 14.26 -15.74 4.75
N ALA A 72 13.54 -16.02 5.84
CA ALA A 72 13.03 -17.37 6.13
C ALA A 72 11.97 -17.80 5.11
N ALA A 73 11.01 -16.92 4.80
CA ALA A 73 9.97 -17.19 3.81
C ALA A 73 10.55 -17.44 2.40
N HIS A 74 11.56 -16.66 1.97
CA HIS A 74 12.28 -16.89 0.71
C HIS A 74 13.01 -18.23 0.67
N ARG A 75 13.31 -18.83 1.83
CA ARG A 75 13.92 -20.17 1.97
C ARG A 75 12.89 -21.27 2.21
N GLY A 76 11.61 -21.02 1.97
CA GLY A 76 10.55 -22.01 2.08
C GLY A 76 9.98 -22.20 3.50
N TRP A 77 10.36 -21.33 4.48
CA TRP A 77 9.72 -21.38 5.79
C TRP A 77 8.24 -21.01 5.68
N LEU A 78 7.39 -21.86 6.24
CA LEU A 78 5.95 -21.68 6.27
C LEU A 78 5.43 -21.73 7.71
N VAL A 79 4.56 -20.81 8.01
CA VAL A 79 3.73 -20.75 9.21
C VAL A 79 2.30 -20.48 8.77
N SER A 80 1.32 -20.65 9.64
CA SER A 80 -0.07 -20.37 9.30
C SER A 80 -0.25 -18.92 8.80
N PRO A 81 -0.54 -18.68 7.51
CA PRO A 81 -0.73 -17.33 6.99
C PRO A 81 -1.88 -16.59 7.67
N ARG A 82 -2.94 -17.34 8.03
CA ARG A 82 -4.10 -16.80 8.74
C ARG A 82 -3.72 -16.32 10.14
N ALA A 83 -2.89 -17.09 10.86
CA ALA A 83 -2.42 -16.68 12.19
C ALA A 83 -1.60 -15.38 12.13
N ILE A 84 -0.71 -15.23 11.14
CA ILE A 84 0.07 -14.00 10.93
C ILE A 84 -0.83 -12.83 10.54
N LEU A 85 -1.78 -13.05 9.62
CA LEU A 85 -2.78 -12.05 9.24
C LEU A 85 -3.57 -11.53 10.46
N CYS A 86 -4.13 -12.46 11.25
CA CYS A 86 -4.92 -12.12 12.44
C CYS A 86 -4.07 -11.43 13.51
N ALA A 87 -2.84 -11.91 13.77
CA ALA A 87 -1.94 -11.28 14.72
C ALA A 87 -1.64 -9.83 14.35
N GLY A 88 -1.39 -9.54 13.06
CA GLY A 88 -1.18 -8.18 12.58
C GLY A 88 -2.43 -7.29 12.69
N ILE A 89 -3.62 -7.82 12.40
CA ILE A 89 -4.88 -7.08 12.54
C ILE A 89 -5.16 -6.79 14.02
N ILE A 90 -4.94 -7.77 14.91
CA ILE A 90 -5.11 -7.58 16.37
C ILE A 90 -4.11 -6.52 16.87
N ALA A 91 -2.84 -6.58 16.44
CA ALA A 91 -1.84 -5.58 16.79
C ALA A 91 -2.29 -4.16 16.36
N ALA A 92 -2.79 -4.00 15.13
CA ALA A 92 -3.31 -2.73 14.65
C ALA A 92 -4.52 -2.24 15.47
N ALA A 93 -5.44 -3.14 15.84
CA ALA A 93 -6.60 -2.81 16.66
C ALA A 93 -6.20 -2.39 18.08
N VAL A 94 -5.21 -3.05 18.69
CA VAL A 94 -4.69 -2.66 20.01
C VAL A 94 -3.97 -1.31 19.94
N ILE A 95 -3.19 -1.06 18.87
CA ILE A 95 -2.53 0.23 18.64
C ILE A 95 -3.53 1.37 18.54
N ALA A 96 -4.72 1.18 17.96
CA ALA A 96 -5.74 2.22 17.88
C ALA A 96 -6.28 2.68 19.24
N LEU A 97 -6.06 1.89 20.31
CA LEU A 97 -6.50 2.23 21.66
C LEU A 97 -5.55 3.20 22.37
N VAL A 98 -4.34 3.40 21.86
CA VAL A 98 -3.32 4.29 22.41
C VAL A 98 -3.11 5.50 21.49
N PRO A 99 -2.61 6.66 22.01
CA PRO A 99 -2.41 7.84 21.20
C PRO A 99 -1.44 7.65 20.03
N PRO A 100 -1.70 8.29 18.90
CA PRO A 100 -0.75 8.30 17.77
C PRO A 100 0.53 9.06 18.13
N PHE A 101 1.67 8.57 17.63
CA PHE A 101 2.96 9.25 17.79
C PHE A 101 3.81 9.24 16.51
N GLY A 102 4.95 9.94 16.55
CA GLY A 102 5.88 10.04 15.44
C GLY A 102 5.58 11.19 14.49
N SER A 103 4.30 11.44 14.20
CA SER A 103 3.79 12.57 13.40
C SER A 103 2.75 13.35 14.21
N SER A 104 2.41 14.56 13.78
CA SER A 104 1.28 15.34 14.30
C SER A 104 0.17 15.59 13.25
N ASP A 105 0.23 14.89 12.11
CA ASP A 105 -0.70 15.08 10.99
C ASP A 105 -2.16 14.80 11.38
N HIS A 106 -2.39 13.86 12.30
CA HIS A 106 -3.72 13.53 12.82
C HIS A 106 -4.43 14.72 13.50
N LEU A 107 -3.68 15.65 14.09
CA LEU A 107 -4.26 16.89 14.62
C LEU A 107 -4.74 17.81 13.48
N SER A 108 -4.02 17.85 12.36
CA SER A 108 -4.45 18.57 11.16
C SER A 108 -5.71 17.93 10.58
N TYR A 109 -5.78 16.59 10.54
CA TYR A 109 -6.99 15.87 10.07
C TYR A 109 -8.20 16.19 10.94
N ALA A 110 -8.02 16.20 12.27
CA ALA A 110 -9.08 16.57 13.20
C ALA A 110 -9.56 18.01 12.96
N ALA A 111 -8.65 18.95 12.71
CA ALA A 111 -8.98 20.35 12.40
C ALA A 111 -9.68 20.49 11.04
N TYR A 112 -9.26 19.75 10.00
CA TYR A 112 -9.94 19.76 8.70
C TYR A 112 -11.37 19.21 8.81
N GLY A 113 -11.57 18.14 9.55
CA GLY A 113 -12.91 17.63 9.86
C GLY A 113 -13.76 18.65 10.61
N ARG A 114 -13.16 19.36 11.57
CA ARG A 114 -13.83 20.42 12.34
C ARG A 114 -14.25 21.57 11.44
N MET A 115 -13.41 21.98 10.47
CA MET A 115 -13.78 23.00 9.48
C MET A 115 -15.06 22.63 8.75
N VAL A 116 -15.16 21.39 8.22
CA VAL A 116 -16.35 20.93 7.50
C VAL A 116 -17.59 21.00 8.37
N VAL A 117 -17.52 20.51 9.61
CA VAL A 117 -18.65 20.47 10.55
C VAL A 117 -19.10 21.88 10.96
N THR A 118 -18.17 22.84 11.00
CA THR A 118 -18.47 24.24 11.34
C THR A 118 -18.74 25.13 10.12
N GLY A 119 -18.96 24.54 8.94
CA GLY A 119 -19.33 25.27 7.72
C GLY A 119 -18.19 25.98 7.01
N HIS A 120 -16.93 25.64 7.33
CA HIS A 120 -15.76 26.22 6.69
C HIS A 120 -15.23 25.29 5.60
N ASN A 121 -14.73 25.88 4.50
CA ASN A 121 -14.10 25.11 3.42
C ASN A 121 -12.66 24.70 3.81
N PRO A 122 -12.36 23.39 3.96
CA PRO A 122 -11.04 22.93 4.39
C PRO A 122 -9.91 23.16 3.37
N TYR A 123 -10.25 23.51 2.13
CA TYR A 123 -9.28 23.78 1.05
C TYR A 123 -8.87 25.26 0.93
N THR A 124 -9.56 26.14 1.64
CA THR A 124 -9.26 27.59 1.68
C THR A 124 -9.04 28.09 3.12
N THR A 125 -9.62 27.42 4.10
CA THR A 125 -9.41 27.73 5.52
C THR A 125 -8.23 26.94 6.06
N THR A 126 -7.40 27.57 6.89
CA THR A 126 -6.26 26.92 7.54
C THR A 126 -6.56 26.64 9.02
N PRO A 127 -5.88 25.65 9.66
CA PRO A 127 -5.99 25.43 11.10
C PRO A 127 -5.74 26.71 11.93
N ALA A 128 -4.78 27.55 11.53
CA ALA A 128 -4.50 28.81 12.20
C ALA A 128 -5.68 29.81 12.13
N MET A 129 -6.41 29.84 11.01
CA MET A 129 -7.61 30.68 10.86
C MET A 129 -8.73 30.20 11.79
N LEU A 130 -9.01 28.89 11.81
CA LEU A 130 -10.05 28.31 12.66
C LEU A 130 -9.69 28.45 14.15
N ALA A 131 -8.40 28.32 14.52
CA ALA A 131 -7.92 28.52 15.88
C ALA A 131 -8.13 29.96 16.37
N ARG A 132 -7.99 30.97 15.48
CA ARG A 132 -8.29 32.38 15.80
C ARG A 132 -9.77 32.63 16.05
N LEU A 133 -10.64 31.84 15.45
CA LEU A 133 -12.09 31.86 15.74
C LEU A 133 -12.47 31.17 17.06
N GLY A 134 -11.48 30.68 17.81
CA GLY A 134 -11.69 30.12 19.15
C GLY A 134 -11.84 28.60 19.16
N ASP A 135 -11.74 27.90 18.03
CA ASP A 135 -11.94 26.44 18.00
C ASP A 135 -10.84 25.69 18.76
N PRO A 136 -11.20 24.84 19.75
CA PRO A 136 -10.22 24.15 20.60
C PRO A 136 -9.46 23.04 19.87
N VAL A 137 -10.08 22.39 18.87
CA VAL A 137 -9.43 21.32 18.08
C VAL A 137 -8.36 21.94 17.18
N ALA A 138 -8.68 23.05 16.53
CA ALA A 138 -7.73 23.75 15.66
C ALA A 138 -6.54 24.35 16.44
N ARG A 139 -6.74 24.75 17.70
CA ARG A 139 -5.65 25.22 18.60
C ARG A 139 -4.64 24.12 18.93
N ALA A 140 -5.05 22.86 18.92
CA ALA A 140 -4.17 21.72 19.20
C ALA A 140 -3.20 21.40 18.05
N VAL A 141 -3.47 21.89 16.84
CA VAL A 141 -2.62 21.64 15.66
C VAL A 141 -1.23 22.22 15.86
N GLN A 142 -0.20 21.38 15.64
CA GLN A 142 1.21 21.76 15.82
C GLN A 142 1.88 22.05 14.49
N ASP A 143 1.81 21.11 13.55
CA ASP A 143 2.37 21.24 12.20
C ASP A 143 1.28 21.68 11.22
N TRP A 144 1.70 22.24 10.08
CA TRP A 144 0.81 22.62 8.98
C TRP A 144 -0.29 23.64 9.34
N ARG A 145 -0.10 24.42 10.41
CA ARG A 145 -1.09 25.41 10.89
C ARG A 145 -1.52 26.41 9.81
N GLY A 146 -0.61 26.76 8.90
CA GLY A 146 -0.86 27.67 7.79
C GLY A 146 -1.28 26.98 6.48
N SER A 147 -1.51 25.66 6.49
CA SER A 147 -1.79 24.91 5.26
C SER A 147 -3.24 24.43 5.23
N PRO A 148 -3.99 24.70 4.15
CA PRO A 148 -5.28 24.05 3.91
C PRO A 148 -5.10 22.55 3.67
N SER A 149 -6.21 21.80 3.70
CA SER A 149 -6.22 20.36 3.44
C SER A 149 -5.66 20.03 2.06
N VAL A 150 -4.72 19.08 2.01
CA VAL A 150 -4.15 18.51 0.77
C VAL A 150 -4.82 17.18 0.37
N TYR A 151 -5.81 16.76 1.12
CA TYR A 151 -6.53 15.50 0.93
C TYR A 151 -7.81 15.71 0.13
N GLY A 152 -8.27 14.65 -0.53
CA GLY A 152 -9.49 14.73 -1.32
C GLY A 152 -10.77 14.80 -0.45
N SER A 153 -11.90 15.01 -1.11
CA SER A 153 -13.19 15.23 -0.44
C SER A 153 -13.68 14.03 0.37
N LEU A 154 -13.33 12.80 -0.03
CA LEU A 154 -13.70 11.61 0.74
C LEU A 154 -12.93 11.55 2.07
N ALA A 155 -11.65 11.94 2.08
CA ALA A 155 -10.89 12.08 3.31
C ALA A 155 -11.50 13.17 4.21
N SER A 156 -11.84 14.34 3.65
CA SER A 156 -12.51 15.41 4.39
C SER A 156 -13.86 14.96 4.96
N GLY A 157 -14.60 14.12 4.23
CA GLY A 157 -15.84 13.50 4.72
C GLY A 157 -15.60 12.56 5.91
N GLY A 158 -14.59 11.69 5.84
CA GLY A 158 -14.20 10.83 6.98
C GLY A 158 -13.72 11.62 8.20
N GLN A 159 -12.96 12.70 7.97
CA GLN A 159 -12.51 13.62 9.00
C GLN A 159 -13.70 14.37 9.63
N ALA A 160 -14.68 14.78 8.81
CA ALA A 160 -15.92 15.41 9.30
C ALA A 160 -16.74 14.43 10.16
N LEU A 161 -16.89 13.17 9.72
CA LEU A 161 -17.56 12.14 10.50
C LEU A 161 -16.90 11.96 11.88
N ALA A 162 -15.56 11.88 11.92
CA ALA A 162 -14.82 11.80 13.16
C ALA A 162 -15.03 13.05 14.04
N SER A 163 -15.08 14.22 13.43
CA SER A 163 -15.35 15.49 14.14
C SER A 163 -16.79 15.61 14.65
N LEU A 164 -17.78 15.03 13.96
CA LEU A 164 -19.17 14.96 14.44
C LEU A 164 -19.25 14.17 15.75
N VAL A 165 -18.52 13.05 15.84
CA VAL A 165 -18.46 12.22 17.06
C VAL A 165 -17.61 12.89 18.15
N GLY A 166 -16.46 13.45 17.78
CA GLY A 166 -15.51 14.05 18.73
C GLY A 166 -15.93 15.42 19.26
N GLY A 167 -16.73 16.17 18.49
CA GLY A 167 -17.14 17.53 18.82
C GLY A 167 -15.95 18.46 19.03
N THR A 168 -15.80 19.00 20.23
CA THR A 168 -14.68 19.87 20.64
C THR A 168 -13.49 19.11 21.22
N SER A 169 -13.55 17.77 21.30
CA SER A 169 -12.48 16.92 21.80
C SER A 169 -11.58 16.46 20.63
N ALA A 170 -10.37 17.00 20.55
CA ALA A 170 -9.36 16.52 19.59
C ALA A 170 -9.04 15.04 19.85
N ARG A 171 -8.95 14.62 21.12
CA ARG A 171 -8.68 13.24 21.54
C ARG A 171 -9.70 12.26 20.96
N LEU A 172 -10.99 12.50 21.16
CA LEU A 172 -12.03 11.60 20.66
C LEU A 172 -12.12 11.62 19.12
N THR A 173 -11.92 12.77 18.49
CA THR A 173 -11.85 12.88 17.02
C THR A 173 -10.71 12.02 16.46
N VAL A 174 -9.52 12.11 17.04
CA VAL A 174 -8.34 11.31 16.66
C VAL A 174 -8.59 9.82 16.86
N PHE A 175 -9.23 9.42 17.96
CA PHE A 175 -9.61 8.02 18.18
C PHE A 175 -10.51 7.46 17.07
N VAL A 176 -11.53 8.22 16.65
CA VAL A 176 -12.42 7.79 15.57
C VAL A 176 -11.66 7.70 14.24
N LEU A 177 -10.72 8.63 13.97
CA LEU A 177 -9.84 8.55 12.79
C LEU A 177 -8.96 7.29 12.83
N SER A 178 -8.41 6.94 14.01
CA SER A 178 -7.63 5.70 14.19
C SER A 178 -8.46 4.45 13.87
N LEU A 179 -9.75 4.41 14.30
CA LEU A 179 -10.64 3.30 13.97
C LEU A 179 -10.90 3.18 12.46
N LEU A 180 -11.12 4.31 11.76
CA LEU A 180 -11.29 4.31 10.30
C LEU A 180 -10.02 3.81 9.59
N ASN A 181 -8.84 4.23 10.05
CA ASN A 181 -7.56 3.81 9.51
C ASN A 181 -7.29 2.32 9.73
N VAL A 182 -7.58 1.80 10.95
CA VAL A 182 -7.41 0.38 11.24
C VAL A 182 -8.39 -0.48 10.45
N ALA A 183 -9.64 -0.03 10.27
CA ALA A 183 -10.61 -0.74 9.43
C ALA A 183 -10.11 -0.85 7.98
N ALA A 184 -9.57 0.24 7.41
CA ALA A 184 -8.98 0.25 6.08
C ALA A 184 -7.72 -0.61 6.00
N PHE A 185 -6.84 -0.56 7.01
CA PHE A 185 -5.63 -1.38 7.10
C PHE A 185 -5.96 -2.88 7.13
N ALA A 186 -6.91 -3.28 7.99
CA ALA A 186 -7.38 -4.66 8.09
C ALA A 186 -8.06 -5.13 6.79
N GLY A 187 -8.95 -4.30 6.23
CA GLY A 187 -9.60 -4.56 4.95
C GLY A 187 -8.60 -4.80 3.82
N THR A 188 -7.54 -3.99 3.74
CA THR A 188 -6.44 -4.17 2.79
C THR A 188 -5.76 -5.53 2.98
N GLY A 189 -5.47 -5.92 4.23
CA GLY A 189 -4.87 -7.22 4.54
C GLY A 189 -5.74 -8.40 4.10
N LEU A 190 -7.05 -8.32 4.31
CA LEU A 190 -8.01 -9.34 3.88
C LEU A 190 -8.09 -9.45 2.35
N LEU A 191 -8.09 -8.31 1.64
CA LEU A 191 -8.07 -8.29 0.17
C LEU A 191 -6.78 -8.87 -0.40
N LEU A 192 -5.62 -8.53 0.17
CA LEU A 192 -4.33 -9.10 -0.22
C LEU A 192 -4.29 -10.62 0.01
N HIS A 193 -4.82 -11.08 1.15
CA HIS A 193 -4.93 -12.51 1.45
C HIS A 193 -5.82 -13.23 0.42
N ARG A 194 -6.93 -12.62 0.02
CA ARG A 194 -7.84 -13.13 -1.03
C ARG A 194 -7.15 -13.17 -2.41
N LEU A 195 -6.45 -12.11 -2.79
CA LEU A 195 -5.71 -12.02 -4.06
C LEU A 195 -4.55 -13.02 -4.15
N ALA A 196 -3.95 -13.39 -3.01
CA ALA A 196 -2.94 -14.45 -2.96
C ALA A 196 -3.50 -15.85 -3.30
N GLY A 197 -4.83 -15.98 -3.37
CA GLY A 197 -5.52 -17.24 -3.72
C GLY A 197 -5.23 -18.38 -2.74
N GLY A 198 -5.20 -19.64 -3.23
CA GLY A 198 -4.92 -20.82 -2.42
C GLY A 198 -3.43 -21.03 -2.07
N SER A 199 -2.52 -20.19 -2.55
CA SER A 199 -1.08 -20.33 -2.35
C SER A 199 -0.65 -19.88 -0.95
N ARG A 200 -0.36 -20.84 -0.06
CA ARG A 200 0.11 -20.54 1.31
C ARG A 200 1.36 -19.65 1.35
N PRO A 201 2.41 -19.85 0.51
CA PRO A 201 3.57 -18.96 0.48
C PRO A 201 3.20 -17.51 0.09
N ARG A 202 2.31 -17.32 -0.90
CA ARG A 202 1.86 -15.97 -1.30
C ARG A 202 1.03 -15.32 -0.19
N GLN A 203 0.14 -16.07 0.47
CA GLN A 203 -0.64 -15.58 1.60
C GLN A 203 0.25 -15.18 2.78
N LEU A 204 1.27 -16.00 3.11
CA LEU A 204 2.23 -15.68 4.16
C LEU A 204 3.00 -14.41 3.83
N ARG A 205 3.52 -14.31 2.60
CA ARG A 205 4.24 -13.12 2.15
C ARG A 205 3.36 -11.88 2.20
N ALA A 206 2.11 -11.94 1.74
CA ALA A 206 1.18 -10.82 1.81
C ALA A 206 0.93 -10.37 3.28
N ALA A 207 0.76 -11.31 4.20
CA ALA A 207 0.59 -11.01 5.62
C ALA A 207 1.86 -10.37 6.24
N LEU A 208 3.05 -10.87 5.91
CA LEU A 208 4.33 -10.31 6.38
C LEU A 208 4.59 -8.92 5.80
N LEU A 209 4.25 -8.67 4.53
CA LEU A 209 4.50 -7.38 3.88
C LEU A 209 3.47 -6.30 4.29
N TRP A 210 2.30 -6.70 4.78
CA TRP A 210 1.26 -5.74 5.16
C TRP A 210 0.88 -5.81 6.64
N THR A 211 0.04 -6.76 7.06
CA THR A 211 -0.57 -6.73 8.41
C THR A 211 0.45 -6.94 9.53
N PHE A 212 1.42 -7.82 9.35
CA PHE A 212 2.46 -8.14 10.33
C PHE A 212 3.79 -7.40 10.03
N ASN A 213 3.73 -6.32 9.27
CA ASN A 213 4.86 -5.45 8.99
C ASN A 213 4.99 -4.40 10.10
N PRO A 214 5.99 -4.53 11.00
CA PRO A 214 6.12 -3.63 12.15
C PRO A 214 6.43 -2.18 11.74
N LEU A 215 7.09 -1.98 10.59
CA LEU A 215 7.34 -0.64 10.08
C LEU A 215 6.04 0.05 9.66
N LEU A 216 5.12 -0.70 9.02
CA LEU A 216 3.80 -0.17 8.66
C LEU A 216 2.93 0.06 9.89
N LEU A 217 2.96 -0.85 10.87
CA LEU A 217 2.26 -0.65 12.14
C LEU A 217 2.71 0.63 12.82
N GLN A 218 4.01 0.93 12.81
CA GLN A 218 4.53 2.16 13.42
C GLN A 218 4.31 3.40 12.57
N VAL A 219 4.62 3.35 11.28
CA VAL A 219 4.57 4.54 10.41
C VAL A 219 3.14 4.88 9.98
N LEU A 220 2.32 3.88 9.69
CA LEU A 220 1.00 4.06 9.09
C LEU A 220 -0.12 4.01 10.13
N VAL A 221 -0.10 3.00 11.04
CA VAL A 221 -1.16 2.80 12.02
C VAL A 221 -0.96 3.72 13.22
N VAL A 222 0.20 3.64 13.89
CA VAL A 222 0.53 4.54 15.01
C VAL A 222 0.67 5.99 14.55
N GLY A 223 1.29 6.23 13.38
CA GLY A 223 1.36 7.58 12.79
C GLY A 223 0.01 8.16 12.37
N GLU A 224 -1.04 7.33 12.33
CA GLU A 224 -2.42 7.66 11.96
C GLU A 224 -2.52 8.39 10.61
N HIS A 225 -1.89 7.80 9.59
CA HIS A 225 -1.92 8.41 8.26
C HIS A 225 -3.11 7.90 7.44
N VAL A 226 -3.83 8.84 6.83
CA VAL A 226 -5.00 8.61 5.96
C VAL A 226 -4.69 7.75 4.74
N ASP A 227 -3.42 7.51 4.46
CA ASP A 227 -2.92 6.63 3.41
C ASP A 227 -3.51 5.22 3.48
N SER A 228 -3.82 4.69 4.68
CA SER A 228 -4.51 3.42 4.87
C SER A 228 -5.82 3.36 4.08
N GLN A 229 -6.62 4.42 4.14
CA GLN A 229 -7.92 4.50 3.47
C GLN A 229 -7.76 4.58 1.96
N ALA A 230 -6.81 5.38 1.46
CA ALA A 230 -6.53 5.49 0.04
C ALA A 230 -6.08 4.15 -0.55
N ILE A 231 -5.16 3.47 0.13
CA ILE A 231 -4.61 2.17 -0.27
C ILE A 231 -5.69 1.09 -0.27
N PHE A 232 -6.59 1.07 0.71
CA PHE A 232 -7.71 0.14 0.74
C PHE A 232 -8.55 0.19 -0.54
N PHE A 233 -8.95 1.39 -0.97
CA PHE A 233 -9.70 1.56 -2.21
C PHE A 233 -8.88 1.16 -3.44
N GLY A 234 -7.59 1.47 -3.47
CA GLY A 234 -6.68 1.04 -4.54
C GLY A 234 -6.61 -0.48 -4.66
N VAL A 235 -6.44 -1.19 -3.53
CA VAL A 235 -6.41 -2.66 -3.52
C VAL A 235 -7.77 -3.26 -3.85
N ALA A 236 -8.87 -2.64 -3.41
CA ALA A 236 -10.21 -3.05 -3.79
C ALA A 236 -10.43 -2.92 -5.30
N ALA A 237 -9.94 -1.84 -5.92
CA ALA A 237 -9.97 -1.66 -7.37
C ALA A 237 -9.23 -2.79 -8.10
N ILE A 238 -8.01 -3.11 -7.67
CA ILE A 238 -7.21 -4.21 -8.23
C ILE A 238 -7.95 -5.55 -8.04
N THR A 239 -8.57 -5.76 -6.87
CA THR A 239 -9.31 -6.99 -6.56
C THR A 239 -10.51 -7.19 -7.50
N VAL A 240 -11.33 -6.15 -7.65
CA VAL A 240 -12.50 -6.18 -8.54
C VAL A 240 -12.07 -6.39 -9.99
N PHE A 241 -11.03 -5.67 -10.46
CA PHE A 241 -10.50 -5.82 -11.81
C PHE A 241 -9.96 -7.24 -12.05
N SER A 242 -9.18 -7.78 -11.13
CA SER A 242 -8.49 -9.05 -11.31
C SER A 242 -9.41 -10.27 -11.16
N LEU A 243 -10.31 -10.27 -10.17
CA LEU A 243 -11.16 -11.40 -9.85
C LEU A 243 -12.55 -11.32 -10.46
N GLY A 244 -13.03 -10.12 -10.78
CA GLY A 244 -14.36 -9.90 -11.36
C GLY A 244 -14.39 -10.05 -12.87
N MET A 245 -13.25 -9.83 -13.56
CA MET A 245 -13.22 -9.84 -15.02
C MET A 245 -13.39 -11.28 -15.55
N PRO A 246 -14.41 -11.53 -16.36
CA PRO A 246 -14.65 -12.86 -16.90
C PRO A 246 -13.55 -13.27 -17.90
N PRO A 247 -13.28 -14.60 -18.07
CA PRO A 247 -12.38 -15.10 -19.09
C PRO A 247 -12.75 -14.60 -20.49
N ALA A 248 -11.77 -14.45 -21.37
CA ALA A 248 -11.99 -13.93 -22.72
C ALA A 248 -12.88 -14.84 -23.60
N SER A 249 -12.86 -16.15 -23.33
CA SER A 249 -13.74 -17.15 -23.96
C SER A 249 -15.19 -17.09 -23.49
N SER A 250 -15.49 -16.36 -22.43
CA SER A 250 -16.84 -16.25 -21.89
C SER A 250 -17.73 -15.43 -22.83
N LEU A 251 -18.92 -15.94 -23.17
CA LEU A 251 -19.98 -15.23 -23.89
C LEU A 251 -20.62 -14.11 -23.07
N VAL A 252 -20.03 -13.76 -21.92
CA VAL A 252 -20.49 -12.67 -21.04
C VAL A 252 -20.50 -11.36 -21.80
N ALA A 253 -21.65 -10.70 -21.79
CA ALA A 253 -21.90 -9.49 -22.54
C ALA A 253 -20.85 -8.40 -22.25
N ALA A 254 -20.54 -7.60 -23.26
CA ALA A 254 -19.68 -6.41 -23.15
C ALA A 254 -20.10 -5.50 -21.98
N ARG A 255 -21.41 -5.42 -21.70
CA ARG A 255 -21.97 -4.71 -20.54
C ARG A 255 -21.37 -5.18 -19.21
N HIS A 256 -21.22 -6.50 -18.99
CA HIS A 256 -20.68 -7.03 -17.72
C HIS A 256 -19.21 -6.63 -17.55
N ARG A 257 -18.38 -6.75 -18.61
CA ARG A 257 -16.98 -6.29 -18.59
C ARG A 257 -16.86 -4.80 -18.33
N PHE A 258 -17.73 -4.01 -18.96
CA PHE A 258 -17.80 -2.56 -18.75
C PHE A 258 -18.13 -2.24 -17.29
N LEU A 259 -19.15 -2.88 -16.70
CA LEU A 259 -19.57 -2.63 -15.32
C LEU A 259 -18.48 -3.01 -14.30
N ILE A 260 -17.77 -4.13 -14.48
CA ILE A 260 -16.65 -4.52 -13.62
C ILE A 260 -15.51 -3.52 -13.75
N ALA A 261 -15.18 -3.11 -14.98
CA ALA A 261 -14.16 -2.10 -15.22
C ALA A 261 -14.55 -0.75 -14.61
N ALA A 262 -15.83 -0.36 -14.73
CA ALA A 262 -16.34 0.87 -14.13
C ALA A 262 -16.33 0.81 -12.59
N ALA A 263 -16.67 -0.34 -12.00
CA ALA A 263 -16.55 -0.54 -10.55
C ALA A 263 -15.09 -0.44 -10.09
N ALA A 264 -14.14 -1.05 -10.80
CA ALA A 264 -12.72 -0.95 -10.50
C ALA A 264 -12.21 0.50 -10.68
N GLY A 265 -12.60 1.17 -11.75
CA GLY A 265 -12.30 2.59 -11.97
C GLY A 265 -12.89 3.48 -10.88
N GLY A 266 -14.13 3.24 -10.46
CA GLY A 266 -14.80 3.96 -9.38
C GLY A 266 -14.10 3.77 -8.03
N LEU A 267 -13.68 2.54 -7.69
CA LEU A 267 -12.90 2.27 -6.48
C LEU A 267 -11.54 2.99 -6.51
N ALA A 268 -10.83 2.99 -7.65
CA ALA A 268 -9.61 3.78 -7.80
C ALA A 268 -9.90 5.29 -7.67
N GLY A 269 -11.06 5.75 -8.16
CA GLY A 269 -11.56 7.11 -7.99
C GLY A 269 -11.84 7.47 -6.52
N LEU A 270 -12.42 6.56 -5.72
CA LEU A 270 -12.56 6.73 -4.26
C LEU A 270 -11.19 6.86 -3.59
N GLY A 271 -10.22 6.02 -3.98
CA GLY A 271 -8.85 6.16 -3.51
C GLY A 271 -8.26 7.54 -3.84
N ALA A 272 -8.45 8.04 -5.08
CA ALA A 272 -7.99 9.36 -5.50
C ALA A 272 -8.74 10.49 -4.77
N ALA A 273 -10.03 10.29 -4.44
CA ALA A 273 -10.82 11.20 -3.60
C ALA A 273 -10.40 11.17 -2.11
N VAL A 274 -9.58 10.23 -1.67
CA VAL A 274 -8.85 10.28 -0.40
C VAL A 274 -7.50 10.95 -0.63
N LYS A 275 -6.68 10.41 -1.54
CA LYS A 275 -5.33 10.90 -1.83
C LYS A 275 -5.01 10.76 -3.32
N LEU A 276 -4.67 11.89 -3.94
CA LEU A 276 -4.51 12.01 -5.41
C LEU A 276 -3.51 10.97 -6.00
N THR A 277 -2.53 10.51 -5.22
CA THR A 277 -1.55 9.51 -5.67
C THR A 277 -2.18 8.19 -6.12
N MET A 278 -3.44 7.91 -5.76
CA MET A 278 -4.15 6.70 -6.20
C MET A 278 -4.49 6.72 -7.70
N VAL A 279 -4.30 7.84 -8.40
CA VAL A 279 -4.35 7.88 -9.87
C VAL A 279 -3.34 6.89 -10.50
N LEU A 280 -2.25 6.58 -9.81
CA LEU A 280 -1.26 5.59 -10.25
C LEU A 280 -1.86 4.17 -10.35
N VAL A 281 -2.86 3.86 -9.54
CA VAL A 281 -3.55 2.56 -9.58
C VAL A 281 -4.36 2.43 -10.87
N VAL A 282 -5.20 3.43 -11.20
CA VAL A 282 -5.99 3.36 -12.43
C VAL A 282 -5.09 3.40 -13.67
N ALA A 283 -3.98 4.14 -13.65
CA ALA A 283 -2.99 4.12 -14.72
C ALA A 283 -2.37 2.73 -14.92
N GLY A 284 -2.01 2.05 -13.83
CA GLY A 284 -1.52 0.67 -13.87
C GLY A 284 -2.55 -0.33 -14.39
N LEU A 285 -3.82 -0.20 -13.98
CA LEU A 285 -4.92 -1.02 -14.50
C LEU A 285 -5.18 -0.75 -15.99
N ALA A 286 -5.07 0.50 -16.45
CA ALA A 286 -5.19 0.85 -17.86
C ALA A 286 -4.08 0.18 -18.70
N VAL A 287 -2.83 0.20 -18.22
CA VAL A 287 -1.72 -0.51 -18.89
C VAL A 287 -1.96 -2.02 -18.90
N ALA A 288 -2.48 -2.61 -17.83
CA ALA A 288 -2.86 -4.01 -17.80
C ALA A 288 -3.97 -4.33 -18.83
N ALA A 289 -4.96 -3.44 -18.98
CA ALA A 289 -6.00 -3.57 -20.00
C ALA A 289 -5.40 -3.49 -21.42
N VAL A 290 -4.49 -2.55 -21.66
CA VAL A 290 -3.76 -2.48 -22.95
C VAL A 290 -3.02 -3.77 -23.20
N ALA A 291 -2.22 -4.25 -22.25
CA ALA A 291 -1.45 -5.48 -22.39
C ALA A 291 -2.31 -6.73 -22.66
N ALA A 292 -3.51 -6.80 -22.03
CA ALA A 292 -4.42 -7.92 -22.21
C ALA A 292 -5.21 -7.88 -23.53
N TRP A 293 -5.54 -6.69 -24.04
CA TRP A 293 -6.49 -6.56 -25.15
C TRP A 293 -6.05 -5.64 -26.29
N TRP A 294 -4.79 -5.25 -26.43
CA TRP A 294 -4.34 -4.31 -27.46
C TRP A 294 -4.68 -4.76 -28.89
N ARG A 295 -4.69 -6.08 -29.19
CA ARG A 295 -5.10 -6.66 -30.49
C ARG A 295 -6.62 -6.76 -30.65
N ARG A 296 -7.38 -6.64 -29.57
CA ARG A 296 -8.85 -6.75 -29.50
C ARG A 296 -9.42 -5.40 -29.13
N TRP A 297 -9.24 -4.38 -29.98
CA TRP A 297 -9.56 -2.99 -29.70
C TRP A 297 -10.97 -2.76 -29.14
N ARG A 298 -11.96 -3.57 -29.57
CA ARG A 298 -13.33 -3.50 -29.03
C ARG A 298 -13.38 -3.81 -27.53
N TRP A 299 -12.64 -4.82 -27.07
CA TRP A 299 -12.55 -5.15 -25.64
C TRP A 299 -11.74 -4.11 -24.88
N LEU A 300 -10.67 -3.63 -25.48
CA LEU A 300 -9.88 -2.53 -24.90
C LEU A 300 -10.75 -1.27 -24.74
N ALA A 301 -11.57 -0.93 -25.73
CA ALA A 301 -12.49 0.21 -25.64
C ALA A 301 -13.56 0.02 -24.54
N VAL A 302 -14.13 -1.20 -24.42
CA VAL A 302 -15.13 -1.51 -23.38
C VAL A 302 -14.51 -1.44 -21.98
N VAL A 303 -13.36 -2.09 -21.77
CA VAL A 303 -12.71 -2.14 -20.44
C VAL A 303 -12.06 -0.80 -20.10
N GLY A 304 -11.34 -0.19 -21.05
CA GLY A 304 -10.73 1.13 -20.86
C GLY A 304 -11.79 2.22 -20.66
N GLY A 305 -12.86 2.20 -21.46
CA GLY A 305 -14.00 3.09 -21.30
C GLY A 305 -14.70 2.94 -19.95
N GLY A 306 -14.88 1.70 -19.47
CA GLY A 306 -15.42 1.43 -18.14
C GLY A 306 -14.51 1.99 -17.02
N LEU A 307 -13.21 1.70 -17.06
CA LEU A 307 -12.23 2.23 -16.08
C LEU A 307 -12.30 3.77 -16.01
N VAL A 308 -12.27 4.44 -17.17
CA VAL A 308 -12.32 5.90 -17.25
C VAL A 308 -13.66 6.43 -16.76
N ALA A 309 -14.77 5.84 -17.19
CA ALA A 309 -16.12 6.29 -16.81
C ALA A 309 -16.33 6.17 -15.29
N GLY A 310 -15.98 5.02 -14.70
CA GLY A 310 -16.12 4.82 -13.25
C GLY A 310 -15.22 5.77 -12.44
N PHE A 311 -13.97 5.94 -12.85
CA PHE A 311 -13.03 6.87 -12.21
C PHE A 311 -13.53 8.32 -12.31
N ALA A 312 -13.88 8.76 -13.52
CA ALA A 312 -14.35 10.13 -13.76
C ALA A 312 -15.67 10.43 -13.05
N ALA A 313 -16.60 9.48 -12.98
CA ALA A 313 -17.85 9.64 -12.26
C ALA A 313 -17.61 9.91 -10.76
N VAL A 314 -16.76 9.10 -10.11
CA VAL A 314 -16.47 9.27 -8.69
C VAL A 314 -15.68 10.55 -8.42
N VAL A 315 -14.65 10.84 -9.22
CA VAL A 315 -13.89 12.09 -9.09
C VAL A 315 -14.79 13.30 -9.34
N GLY A 316 -15.67 13.25 -10.37
CA GLY A 316 -16.63 14.30 -10.66
C GLY A 316 -17.59 14.56 -9.48
N VAL A 317 -18.17 13.51 -8.89
CA VAL A 317 -19.01 13.64 -7.68
C VAL A 317 -18.20 14.19 -6.51
N SER A 318 -16.95 13.79 -6.37
CA SER A 318 -16.07 14.27 -5.29
C SER A 318 -15.77 15.77 -5.38
N LEU A 319 -15.91 16.37 -6.57
CA LEU A 319 -15.75 17.81 -6.78
C LEU A 319 -17.00 18.62 -6.37
N ALA A 320 -18.18 17.99 -6.28
CA ALA A 320 -19.44 18.71 -6.05
C ALA A 320 -19.42 19.64 -4.82
N PRO A 321 -18.84 19.29 -3.65
CA PRO A 321 -18.88 20.15 -2.47
C PRO A 321 -18.00 21.40 -2.57
N TRP A 322 -16.82 21.32 -3.23
CA TRP A 322 -15.79 22.38 -3.18
C TRP A 322 -15.16 22.72 -4.53
N GLY A 323 -15.60 22.10 -5.61
CA GLY A 323 -15.09 22.32 -6.94
C GLY A 323 -13.61 21.99 -7.13
N PHE A 324 -13.02 22.49 -8.20
CA PHE A 324 -11.58 22.29 -8.51
C PHE A 324 -10.64 22.95 -7.49
N ALA A 325 -11.14 23.83 -6.62
CA ALA A 325 -10.34 24.42 -5.55
C ALA A 325 -9.76 23.36 -4.60
N SER A 326 -10.45 22.21 -4.45
CA SER A 326 -10.01 21.08 -3.63
C SER A 326 -8.67 20.46 -4.08
N PHE A 327 -8.28 20.58 -5.35
CA PHE A 327 -7.01 20.06 -5.84
C PHE A 327 -5.83 21.00 -5.68
N ARG A 328 -6.06 22.32 -5.54
CA ARG A 328 -4.99 23.32 -5.51
C ARG A 328 -3.95 23.07 -4.41
N PRO A 329 -4.34 22.77 -3.13
CA PRO A 329 -3.35 22.51 -2.09
C PRO A 329 -2.52 21.25 -2.36
N ALA A 330 -3.15 20.17 -2.88
CA ALA A 330 -2.48 18.93 -3.23
C ALA A 330 -1.45 19.12 -4.35
N LEU A 331 -1.79 19.90 -5.39
CA LEU A 331 -0.87 20.23 -6.48
C LEU A 331 0.31 21.06 -5.99
N ARG A 332 0.09 22.01 -5.07
CA ARG A 332 1.18 22.76 -4.43
C ARG A 332 2.09 21.84 -3.62
N ALA A 333 1.52 20.96 -2.80
CA ALA A 333 2.29 20.00 -2.01
C ALA A 333 3.16 19.09 -2.89
N GLY A 334 2.69 18.75 -4.09
CA GLY A 334 3.44 17.99 -5.08
C GLY A 334 4.72 18.69 -5.57
N SER A 335 4.88 20.00 -5.35
CA SER A 335 6.10 20.74 -5.70
C SER A 335 7.14 20.80 -4.56
N PHE A 336 6.85 20.24 -3.40
CA PHE A 336 7.77 20.26 -2.27
C PHE A 336 8.93 19.29 -2.47
N VAL A 337 10.07 19.63 -1.86
CA VAL A 337 11.24 18.75 -1.78
C VAL A 337 11.47 18.43 -0.31
N SER A 338 11.35 17.15 0.05
CA SER A 338 11.56 16.70 1.44
C SER A 338 13.01 16.90 1.88
N ILE A 339 13.18 17.13 3.16
CA ILE A 339 14.51 17.29 3.78
C ILE A 339 15.37 16.03 3.59
N GLY A 340 14.77 14.85 3.72
CA GLY A 340 15.44 13.55 3.55
C GLY A 340 15.52 13.08 2.09
N SER A 341 15.18 13.92 1.10
CA SER A 341 15.23 13.54 -0.32
C SER A 341 16.62 13.78 -0.92
N PRO A 342 17.13 12.87 -1.78
CA PRO A 342 18.33 13.12 -2.58
C PRO A 342 18.22 14.39 -3.43
N TRP A 343 17.02 14.73 -3.90
CA TRP A 343 16.75 15.93 -4.69
C TRP A 343 17.04 17.23 -3.94
N ARG A 344 17.08 17.19 -2.60
CA ARG A 344 17.43 18.39 -1.83
C ARG A 344 18.86 18.85 -2.10
N ALA A 345 19.82 17.94 -2.17
CA ALA A 345 21.21 18.27 -2.49
C ALA A 345 21.31 18.85 -3.92
N VAL A 346 20.65 18.21 -4.89
CA VAL A 346 20.56 18.69 -6.29
C VAL A 346 19.96 20.10 -6.33
N ARG A 347 18.81 20.31 -5.66
CA ARG A 347 18.15 21.61 -5.58
C ARG A 347 19.07 22.67 -4.98
N SER A 348 19.78 22.33 -3.89
CA SER A 348 20.67 23.28 -3.20
C SER A 348 21.82 23.71 -4.10
N ALA A 349 22.43 22.79 -4.84
CA ALA A 349 23.49 23.09 -5.79
C ALA A 349 22.97 23.96 -6.97
N LEU A 350 21.83 23.56 -7.55
CA LEU A 350 21.21 24.32 -8.66
C LEU A 350 20.82 25.74 -8.24
N ARG A 351 20.30 25.91 -7.01
CA ARG A 351 19.91 27.24 -6.51
C ARG A 351 21.06 28.22 -6.49
N LEU A 352 22.28 27.76 -6.22
CA LEU A 352 23.47 28.59 -6.22
C LEU A 352 23.87 29.05 -7.64
N LEU A 353 23.53 28.27 -8.66
CA LEU A 353 23.91 28.49 -10.05
C LEU A 353 22.86 29.27 -10.85
N ILE A 354 21.58 28.97 -10.66
CA ILE A 354 20.49 29.44 -11.54
C ILE A 354 19.32 30.09 -10.77
N GLY A 355 19.44 30.24 -9.45
CA GLY A 355 18.38 30.82 -8.62
C GLY A 355 17.30 29.82 -8.19
N GLU A 356 16.41 30.23 -7.29
CA GLU A 356 15.48 29.30 -6.60
C GLU A 356 14.37 28.78 -7.51
N THR A 357 13.76 29.65 -8.32
CA THR A 357 12.63 29.26 -9.19
C THR A 357 13.07 28.24 -10.25
N ALA A 358 14.15 28.57 -10.98
CA ALA A 358 14.69 27.69 -12.02
C ALA A 358 15.19 26.36 -11.43
N ALA A 359 15.81 26.37 -10.25
CA ALA A 359 16.22 25.15 -9.56
C ALA A 359 15.02 24.25 -9.19
N ASN A 360 13.92 24.82 -8.70
CA ASN A 360 12.70 24.08 -8.38
C ASN A 360 12.08 23.44 -9.64
N ASP A 361 12.03 24.20 -10.74
CA ASP A 361 11.45 23.70 -11.99
C ASP A 361 12.32 22.60 -12.61
N LEU A 362 13.64 22.76 -12.58
CA LEU A 362 14.56 21.74 -13.07
C LEU A 362 14.51 20.46 -12.25
N VAL A 363 14.36 20.54 -10.92
CA VAL A 363 14.14 19.37 -10.06
C VAL A 363 12.84 18.67 -10.41
N LYS A 364 11.75 19.40 -10.68
CA LYS A 364 10.47 18.80 -11.13
C LYS A 364 10.63 18.06 -12.45
N VAL A 365 11.23 18.73 -13.44
CA VAL A 365 11.47 18.12 -14.77
C VAL A 365 12.36 16.88 -14.64
N GLY A 366 13.44 16.95 -13.86
CA GLY A 366 14.32 15.82 -13.60
C GLY A 366 13.60 14.64 -12.91
N ALA A 367 12.74 14.94 -11.94
CA ALA A 367 11.95 13.92 -11.25
C ALA A 367 10.92 13.24 -12.18
N ILE A 368 10.26 14.01 -13.04
CA ILE A 368 9.33 13.48 -14.04
C ILE A 368 10.09 12.61 -15.06
N ALA A 369 11.24 13.08 -15.54
CA ALA A 369 12.08 12.34 -16.48
C ALA A 369 12.58 11.01 -15.87
N LEU A 370 13.03 11.05 -14.60
CA LEU A 370 13.44 9.84 -13.86
C LEU A 370 12.25 8.88 -13.66
N ALA A 371 11.07 9.39 -13.29
CA ALA A 371 9.87 8.58 -13.14
C ALA A 371 9.48 7.91 -14.46
N ALA A 372 9.49 8.64 -15.57
CA ALA A 372 9.20 8.12 -16.90
C ALA A 372 10.22 7.03 -17.32
N LEU A 373 11.52 7.30 -17.09
CA LEU A 373 12.58 6.33 -17.36
C LEU A 373 12.37 5.04 -16.54
N LEU A 374 12.18 5.16 -15.22
CA LEU A 374 11.95 4.01 -14.35
C LEU A 374 10.68 3.25 -14.74
N LEU A 375 9.59 3.95 -15.07
CA LEU A 375 8.35 3.34 -15.55
C LEU A 375 8.59 2.49 -16.81
N VAL A 376 9.24 3.04 -17.81
CA VAL A 376 9.57 2.30 -19.05
C VAL A 376 10.46 1.10 -18.75
N LEU A 377 11.49 1.27 -17.91
CA LEU A 377 12.39 0.20 -17.53
C LEU A 377 11.66 -0.92 -16.77
N LEU A 378 10.78 -0.57 -15.83
CA LEU A 378 10.00 -1.52 -15.05
C LEU A 378 8.97 -2.26 -15.92
N LEU A 379 8.21 -1.56 -16.76
CA LEU A 379 7.24 -2.19 -17.67
C LEU A 379 7.92 -3.19 -18.64
N ARG A 380 9.11 -2.84 -19.14
CA ARG A 380 9.91 -3.74 -19.98
C ARG A 380 10.44 -4.94 -19.19
N ALA A 381 11.03 -4.71 -18.00
CA ALA A 381 11.58 -5.77 -17.16
C ALA A 381 10.49 -6.75 -16.68
N LEU A 382 9.31 -6.24 -16.37
CA LEU A 382 8.14 -7.02 -15.99
C LEU A 382 7.44 -7.67 -17.19
N ARG A 383 7.90 -7.41 -18.41
CA ARG A 383 7.33 -7.91 -19.67
C ARG A 383 5.82 -7.62 -19.83
N VAL A 384 5.33 -6.56 -19.20
CA VAL A 384 3.91 -6.16 -19.29
C VAL A 384 3.54 -5.80 -20.73
N LEU A 385 4.49 -5.21 -21.48
CA LEU A 385 4.32 -4.79 -22.86
C LEU A 385 5.14 -5.65 -23.84
N ALA A 386 5.55 -6.88 -23.48
CA ALA A 386 6.28 -7.74 -24.37
C ALA A 386 5.38 -8.25 -25.51
N VAL A 387 5.53 -7.66 -26.67
CA VAL A 387 4.99 -8.19 -27.93
C VAL A 387 5.87 -9.38 -28.34
N ARG A 388 5.35 -10.59 -28.33
CA ARG A 388 5.98 -11.70 -29.02
C ARG A 388 5.61 -11.61 -30.50
N ASP A 389 6.58 -11.21 -31.31
CA ASP A 389 6.57 -11.49 -32.76
C ASP A 389 6.78 -12.99 -32.93
N GLY A 390 5.73 -13.76 -32.89
CA GLY A 390 5.79 -15.21 -33.03
C GLY A 390 4.44 -15.72 -33.47
N ALA A 391 4.29 -15.89 -34.78
CA ALA A 391 3.17 -16.58 -35.36
C ALA A 391 3.06 -18.00 -34.82
N GLY A 392 1.95 -18.30 -34.20
CA GLY A 392 1.46 -19.60 -33.89
C GLY A 392 -0.04 -19.50 -33.83
N ASP A 393 -0.72 -19.80 -34.93
CA ASP A 393 -2.16 -19.94 -35.03
C ASP A 393 -2.65 -21.14 -34.21
N GLY A 394 -2.31 -21.14 -32.89
CA GLY A 394 -2.83 -22.08 -31.91
C GLY A 394 -4.15 -21.58 -31.37
N VAL A 395 -5.23 -22.04 -31.95
CA VAL A 395 -6.59 -21.96 -31.41
C VAL A 395 -6.58 -22.52 -29.99
N GLY A 396 -6.83 -21.66 -28.97
CA GLY A 396 -7.35 -22.16 -27.72
C GLY A 396 -6.66 -21.83 -26.40
N THR A 397 -6.15 -20.61 -26.13
CA THR A 397 -6.03 -20.13 -24.74
C THR A 397 -6.16 -18.61 -24.70
N ASP A 398 -7.24 -18.16 -24.09
CA ASP A 398 -7.84 -16.85 -24.26
C ASP A 398 -7.33 -15.72 -23.36
N VAL A 399 -6.18 -15.81 -22.72
CA VAL A 399 -5.64 -14.73 -21.88
C VAL A 399 -4.13 -14.62 -22.07
N GLY A 400 -3.66 -13.43 -22.44
CA GLY A 400 -2.24 -13.08 -22.41
C GLY A 400 -1.40 -13.67 -23.55
N VAL A 401 -1.82 -13.49 -24.79
CA VAL A 401 -0.98 -13.83 -25.98
C VAL A 401 0.35 -13.06 -25.87
N GLY A 402 1.37 -13.73 -25.34
CA GLY A 402 2.75 -13.24 -25.32
C GLY A 402 3.43 -13.17 -23.95
N THR A 403 2.72 -12.91 -22.84
CA THR A 403 3.36 -12.71 -21.51
C THR A 403 3.34 -13.95 -20.63
N GLY A 404 2.44 -14.90 -20.85
CA GLY A 404 2.21 -16.05 -19.96
C GLY A 404 1.65 -15.68 -18.57
N MET A 405 1.28 -14.40 -18.36
CA MET A 405 0.67 -13.91 -17.13
C MET A 405 -0.85 -13.85 -17.25
N ASP A 406 -1.55 -14.15 -16.16
CA ASP A 406 -2.98 -13.89 -16.01
C ASP A 406 -3.25 -12.38 -15.83
N LEU A 407 -4.52 -11.98 -15.88
CA LEU A 407 -4.92 -10.59 -15.74
C LEU A 407 -4.54 -10.01 -14.37
N ALA A 408 -4.55 -10.83 -13.32
CA ALA A 408 -4.14 -10.42 -11.97
C ALA A 408 -2.64 -10.09 -11.93
N GLY A 409 -1.81 -10.90 -12.58
CA GLY A 409 -0.38 -10.65 -12.72
C GLY A 409 -0.10 -9.38 -13.53
N LEU A 410 -0.83 -9.15 -14.64
CA LEU A 410 -0.71 -7.94 -15.44
C LEU A 410 -1.10 -6.68 -14.63
N ALA A 411 -2.20 -6.75 -13.90
CA ALA A 411 -2.66 -5.65 -13.04
C ALA A 411 -1.64 -5.35 -11.92
N ALA A 412 -1.14 -6.39 -11.24
CA ALA A 412 -0.11 -6.24 -10.20
C ALA A 412 1.17 -5.61 -10.76
N CYS A 413 1.67 -6.10 -11.89
CA CYS A 413 2.88 -5.57 -12.53
C CYS A 413 2.70 -4.14 -13.06
N GLY A 414 1.54 -3.84 -13.67
CA GLY A 414 1.22 -2.49 -14.15
C GLY A 414 1.19 -1.48 -13.02
N VAL A 415 0.43 -1.77 -11.95
CA VAL A 415 0.34 -0.88 -10.78
C VAL A 415 1.69 -0.76 -10.07
N PHE A 416 2.43 -1.86 -9.91
CA PHE A 416 3.78 -1.85 -9.35
C PHE A 416 4.70 -0.89 -10.11
N ALA A 417 4.72 -0.95 -11.44
CA ALA A 417 5.60 -0.12 -12.25
C ALA A 417 5.34 1.38 -12.04
N PHE A 418 4.07 1.80 -12.02
CA PHE A 418 3.71 3.21 -11.77
C PHE A 418 4.05 3.65 -10.35
N VAL A 419 3.69 2.84 -9.35
CA VAL A 419 3.92 3.17 -7.93
C VAL A 419 5.41 3.24 -7.62
N PHE A 420 6.21 2.26 -8.06
CA PHE A 420 7.65 2.26 -7.79
C PHE A 420 8.39 3.35 -8.53
N ALA A 421 8.04 3.62 -9.80
CA ALA A 421 8.60 4.73 -10.54
C ALA A 421 8.37 6.06 -9.82
N TRP A 422 7.15 6.28 -9.33
CA TRP A 422 6.80 7.47 -8.55
C TRP A 422 7.51 7.52 -7.20
N LEU A 423 7.47 6.46 -6.39
CA LEU A 423 8.09 6.42 -5.06
C LEU A 423 9.58 6.71 -5.10
N VAL A 424 10.28 6.20 -6.11
CA VAL A 424 11.74 6.32 -6.21
C VAL A 424 12.15 7.66 -6.80
N ALA A 425 11.39 8.18 -7.77
CA ALA A 425 11.75 9.39 -8.48
C ALA A 425 11.26 10.69 -7.82
N TRP A 426 10.17 10.64 -7.04
CA TRP A 426 9.51 11.87 -6.58
C TRP A 426 10.33 12.61 -5.51
N PRO A 427 10.42 13.97 -5.56
CA PRO A 427 11.22 14.74 -4.62
C PRO A 427 10.63 14.83 -3.21
N TYR A 428 9.29 14.76 -3.09
CA TYR A 428 8.62 14.83 -1.81
C TYR A 428 8.37 13.41 -1.29
N VAL A 429 9.27 12.94 -0.43
CA VAL A 429 9.27 11.59 0.15
C VAL A 429 9.09 11.65 1.64
N LEU A 430 8.16 10.86 2.16
CA LEU A 430 7.83 10.73 3.57
C LEU A 430 7.59 9.25 3.91
N PRO A 431 7.83 8.81 5.15
CA PRO A 431 7.73 7.39 5.49
C PRO A 431 6.35 6.78 5.18
N TRP A 432 5.27 7.54 5.35
CA TRP A 432 3.90 7.08 5.13
C TRP A 432 3.46 7.06 3.65
N TYR A 433 4.37 7.37 2.71
CA TYR A 433 4.14 7.11 1.28
C TYR A 433 4.56 5.70 0.87
N ASP A 434 5.47 5.08 1.61
CA ASP A 434 6.00 3.75 1.33
C ASP A 434 4.98 2.60 1.46
N PRO A 435 3.92 2.67 2.30
CA PRO A 435 2.93 1.60 2.42
C PRO A 435 2.32 1.13 1.10
N ILE A 436 2.09 2.03 0.13
CA ILE A 436 1.60 1.63 -1.19
C ILE A 436 2.63 0.75 -1.94
N GLY A 437 3.93 0.99 -1.73
CA GLY A 437 5.00 0.16 -2.29
C GLY A 437 4.96 -1.27 -1.73
N TRP A 438 4.72 -1.43 -0.45
CA TRP A 438 4.59 -2.74 0.19
C TRP A 438 3.38 -3.52 -0.33
N VAL A 439 2.25 -2.85 -0.54
CA VAL A 439 1.06 -3.47 -1.12
C VAL A 439 1.34 -4.02 -2.52
N VAL A 440 1.91 -3.20 -3.40
CA VAL A 440 2.15 -3.64 -4.78
C VAL A 440 3.23 -4.72 -4.86
N LEU A 441 4.21 -4.71 -3.94
CA LEU A 441 5.14 -5.83 -3.78
C LEU A 441 4.42 -7.12 -3.36
N ALA A 442 3.47 -7.03 -2.42
CA ALA A 442 2.71 -8.19 -1.95
C ALA A 442 1.87 -8.83 -3.08
N LEU A 443 1.49 -8.04 -4.07
CA LEU A 443 0.71 -8.50 -5.24
C LEU A 443 1.56 -9.16 -6.32
N LEU A 444 2.88 -8.88 -6.37
CA LEU A 444 3.74 -9.46 -7.40
C LEU A 444 3.74 -10.99 -7.32
N PRO A 445 3.67 -11.67 -8.48
CA PRO A 445 3.79 -13.11 -8.53
C PRO A 445 5.19 -13.56 -8.06
N ILE A 446 5.24 -14.58 -7.21
CA ILE A 446 6.49 -15.25 -6.79
C ILE A 446 6.54 -16.64 -7.39
N SER A 447 7.75 -17.08 -7.82
CA SER A 447 7.97 -18.49 -8.11
C SER A 447 7.98 -19.27 -6.80
N VAL A 448 7.07 -20.23 -6.69
CA VAL A 448 7.16 -21.27 -5.67
C VAL A 448 8.02 -22.38 -6.28
N PRO A 449 9.13 -22.81 -5.62
CA PRO A 449 9.88 -23.96 -6.08
C PRO A 449 8.95 -25.16 -6.29
N ALA A 450 9.13 -25.88 -7.39
CA ALA A 450 8.25 -26.99 -7.78
C ALA A 450 8.11 -28.06 -6.68
N ASP A 451 9.18 -28.27 -5.91
CA ASP A 451 9.25 -29.20 -4.81
C ASP A 451 8.31 -28.84 -3.63
N LEU A 452 7.99 -27.55 -3.45
CA LEU A 452 7.05 -27.07 -2.44
C LEU A 452 5.60 -27.01 -2.98
N ALA A 453 5.42 -26.95 -4.28
CA ALA A 453 4.11 -26.98 -4.92
C ALA A 453 3.49 -28.39 -4.84
N SER A 454 4.32 -29.44 -4.86
CA SER A 454 3.89 -30.85 -4.76
C SER A 454 3.67 -31.35 -3.32
N ALA A 455 4.25 -30.67 -2.31
CA ALA A 455 4.15 -31.09 -0.90
C ALA A 455 2.84 -30.70 -0.20
N GLY A 456 1.89 -30.13 -0.87
CA GLY A 456 0.75 -29.46 -0.25
C GLY A 456 -0.64 -29.84 -0.73
N VAL A 457 -0.95 -31.08 -1.16
CA VAL A 457 -2.33 -31.61 -1.14
C VAL A 457 -2.29 -33.15 -1.21
N ALA A 458 -2.08 -33.80 -0.09
CA ALA A 458 -2.82 -35.05 0.13
C ALA A 458 -4.16 -34.65 0.76
N PRO A 459 -5.31 -34.91 0.16
CA PRO A 459 -6.55 -34.83 0.90
C PRO A 459 -6.44 -35.84 2.02
N ALA A 460 -6.57 -35.41 3.27
CA ALA A 460 -6.78 -36.32 4.38
C ALA A 460 -8.07 -37.06 4.07
N GLY A 461 -7.94 -38.27 3.54
CA GLY A 461 -9.02 -39.18 3.36
C GLY A 461 -9.59 -39.52 4.74
N VAL A 462 -10.71 -38.90 5.09
CA VAL A 462 -11.57 -39.42 6.13
C VAL A 462 -12.16 -40.72 5.55
N ALA A 463 -11.59 -41.85 5.93
CA ALA A 463 -12.19 -43.13 5.69
C ALA A 463 -13.52 -43.14 6.45
N PRO A 464 -14.67 -43.35 5.80
CA PRO A 464 -15.90 -43.57 6.52
C PRO A 464 -15.80 -44.94 7.21
N ALA A 465 -15.95 -44.93 8.53
CA ALA A 465 -16.08 -46.16 9.31
C ALA A 465 -17.27 -46.96 8.76
N GLY A 466 -16.97 -48.15 8.24
CA GLY A 466 -17.96 -49.03 7.68
C GLY A 466 -18.91 -49.54 8.77
N VAL A 467 -20.19 -49.18 8.64
CA VAL A 467 -21.29 -49.90 9.25
C VAL A 467 -21.90 -50.75 8.14
N ALA A 468 -21.74 -52.08 8.23
CA ALA A 468 -22.38 -53.03 7.35
C ALA A 468 -23.85 -53.19 7.76
N PRO A 469 -24.82 -53.00 6.88
CA PRO A 469 -26.15 -53.53 7.08
C PRO A 469 -26.31 -54.88 6.36
N ALA A 470 -26.87 -55.83 7.09
CA ALA A 470 -27.25 -57.14 6.63
C ALA A 470 -28.29 -57.09 5.50
N GLY A 471 -28.19 -58.04 4.58
CA GLY A 471 -28.89 -58.11 3.33
C GLY A 471 -30.40 -58.24 3.38
N VAL A 472 -31.00 -57.69 2.31
CA VAL A 472 -32.23 -58.23 1.67
C VAL A 472 -32.07 -57.91 0.18
N ALA A 473 -32.14 -58.98 -0.64
CA ALA A 473 -32.22 -58.84 -2.10
C ALA A 473 -33.69 -58.64 -2.54
N PRO A 474 -33.97 -57.83 -3.50
CA PRO A 474 -35.00 -58.12 -4.49
C PRO A 474 -34.48 -57.99 -5.94
N ALA A 475 -35.17 -58.78 -6.77
CA ALA A 475 -34.85 -58.97 -8.17
C ALA A 475 -35.08 -57.79 -9.08
N GLY A 476 -34.18 -57.66 -10.04
CA GLY A 476 -34.34 -57.31 -11.41
C GLY A 476 -35.15 -56.07 -11.81
N VAL A 477 -34.43 -55.01 -12.26
CA VAL A 477 -34.72 -54.25 -13.46
C VAL A 477 -33.40 -53.57 -13.88
N ALA A 478 -32.96 -53.80 -15.12
CA ALA A 478 -31.81 -53.12 -15.70
C ALA A 478 -32.24 -51.74 -16.24
N PRO A 479 -31.55 -50.68 -15.89
CA PRO A 479 -31.65 -49.43 -16.64
C PRO A 479 -30.47 -49.28 -17.61
N ALA A 480 -30.82 -48.73 -18.76
CA ALA A 480 -29.95 -48.44 -19.89
C ALA A 480 -28.73 -47.55 -19.53
N GLY A 481 -27.66 -47.81 -20.26
CA GLY A 481 -26.34 -47.25 -20.07
C GLY A 481 -26.26 -45.73 -19.93
N VAL A 482 -25.70 -45.31 -18.80
CA VAL A 482 -25.09 -43.98 -18.64
C VAL A 482 -23.58 -44.21 -18.62
N THR A 483 -22.91 -43.84 -19.70
CA THR A 483 -21.45 -43.83 -19.78
C THR A 483 -20.91 -42.84 -18.74
N PRO A 484 -19.96 -43.24 -17.88
CA PRO A 484 -19.34 -42.30 -16.96
C PRO A 484 -18.50 -41.30 -17.77
N VAL A 485 -18.86 -40.02 -17.63
CA VAL A 485 -18.04 -38.89 -18.11
C VAL A 485 -16.70 -38.97 -17.36
N ARG A 486 -15.65 -39.36 -18.06
CA ARG A 486 -14.28 -39.25 -17.58
C ARG A 486 -13.99 -37.76 -17.40
N VAL A 487 -14.00 -37.28 -16.15
CA VAL A 487 -13.43 -35.99 -15.79
C VAL A 487 -11.92 -36.15 -15.91
N THR A 488 -11.38 -35.71 -17.05
CA THR A 488 -9.94 -35.55 -17.21
C THR A 488 -9.46 -34.50 -16.20
N PRO A 489 -8.42 -34.81 -15.39
CA PRO A 489 -7.83 -33.80 -14.52
C PRO A 489 -7.33 -32.65 -15.39
N VAL A 490 -7.82 -31.43 -15.10
CA VAL A 490 -7.32 -30.21 -15.69
C VAL A 490 -5.81 -30.16 -15.40
N ARG A 491 -5.00 -30.39 -16.44
CA ARG A 491 -3.56 -30.15 -16.37
C ARG A 491 -3.38 -28.67 -16.01
N VAL A 492 -2.88 -28.42 -14.80
CA VAL A 492 -2.35 -27.12 -14.42
C VAL A 492 -1.27 -26.81 -15.43
N ALA A 493 -1.55 -25.86 -16.32
CA ALA A 493 -0.62 -25.41 -17.34
C ALA A 493 0.69 -25.03 -16.64
N THR A 494 1.78 -25.66 -17.01
CA THR A 494 3.14 -25.31 -16.61
C THR A 494 3.35 -23.84 -16.93
N VAL A 495 3.54 -23.04 -15.88
CA VAL A 495 3.90 -21.63 -15.98
C VAL A 495 5.18 -21.54 -16.82
N GLY A 496 5.08 -20.94 -17.99
CA GLY A 496 6.17 -20.95 -18.97
C GLY A 496 7.44 -20.29 -18.42
N VAL A 497 8.59 -20.77 -18.88
CA VAL A 497 9.97 -20.34 -18.54
C VAL A 497 10.19 -18.82 -18.59
N ALA A 498 9.33 -18.08 -19.28
CA ALA A 498 9.39 -16.62 -19.41
C ALA A 498 9.09 -15.84 -18.11
N THR A 499 8.32 -16.41 -17.17
CA THR A 499 7.97 -15.81 -15.88
C THR A 499 9.08 -15.93 -14.83
N VAL A 500 10.03 -16.84 -15.02
CA VAL A 500 11.12 -17.13 -14.07
C VAL A 500 12.02 -15.90 -13.81
N GLY A 501 12.23 -15.05 -14.80
CA GLY A 501 13.11 -13.89 -14.69
C GLY A 501 12.68 -12.86 -13.64
N VAL A 502 11.39 -12.46 -13.61
CA VAL A 502 10.86 -11.45 -12.65
C VAL A 502 10.73 -12.05 -11.26
N MET A 503 10.31 -13.29 -11.16
CA MET A 503 10.08 -14.01 -9.92
C MET A 503 11.36 -14.15 -9.08
N ALA A 504 12.54 -14.26 -9.70
CA ALA A 504 13.81 -14.28 -9.01
C ALA A 504 14.29 -12.90 -8.50
N ALA A 505 13.63 -11.77 -8.91
CA ALA A 505 13.96 -10.42 -8.41
C ALA A 505 13.16 -10.01 -7.17
N VAL A 506 12.04 -10.67 -6.91
CA VAL A 506 11.14 -10.29 -5.83
C VAL A 506 11.86 -10.22 -4.47
N PRO A 507 12.74 -11.15 -4.08
CA PRO A 507 13.51 -11.02 -2.86
C PRO A 507 14.38 -9.76 -2.80
N ALA A 508 15.02 -9.37 -3.92
CA ALA A 508 15.83 -8.14 -3.95
C ALA A 508 14.97 -6.88 -3.82
N LEU A 509 13.77 -6.87 -4.42
CA LEU A 509 12.81 -5.77 -4.27
C LEU A 509 12.30 -5.65 -2.82
N ASP A 510 12.05 -6.77 -2.15
CA ASP A 510 11.67 -6.78 -0.73
C ASP A 510 12.78 -6.13 0.14
N TRP A 511 14.06 -6.43 -0.13
CA TRP A 511 15.19 -5.84 0.58
C TRP A 511 15.37 -4.35 0.26
N LEU A 512 15.22 -3.95 -1.00
CA LEU A 512 15.27 -2.53 -1.38
C LEU A 512 14.17 -1.73 -0.69
N MET A 513 12.95 -2.29 -0.62
CA MET A 513 11.83 -1.62 0.05
C MET A 513 12.01 -1.58 1.56
N LEU A 514 12.52 -2.65 2.17
CA LEU A 514 12.84 -2.68 3.61
C LEU A 514 13.88 -1.62 3.97
N THR A 515 14.96 -1.54 3.19
CA THR A 515 16.03 -0.54 3.37
C THR A 515 15.49 0.88 3.21
N ARG A 516 14.66 1.11 2.18
CA ARG A 516 14.04 2.41 1.93
C ARG A 516 13.13 2.84 3.08
N THR A 517 12.18 1.98 3.47
CA THR A 517 11.23 2.31 4.53
C THR A 517 11.92 2.51 5.88
N ALA A 518 12.90 1.66 6.21
CA ALA A 518 13.70 1.83 7.42
C ALA A 518 14.46 3.18 7.41
N ALA A 519 15.14 3.52 6.31
CA ALA A 519 15.87 4.79 6.21
C ALA A 519 14.95 6.01 6.38
N LEU A 520 13.74 5.97 5.79
CA LEU A 520 12.77 7.04 5.95
C LEU A 520 12.22 7.08 7.37
N ALA A 521 11.84 5.94 7.96
CA ALA A 521 11.30 5.89 9.31
C ALA A 521 12.31 6.41 10.35
N PHE A 522 13.58 6.01 10.28
CA PHE A 522 14.64 6.56 11.13
C PHE A 522 14.92 8.03 10.85
N GLY A 523 14.98 8.45 9.58
CA GLY A 523 15.22 9.83 9.18
C GLY A 523 14.14 10.80 9.65
N TYR A 524 12.92 10.32 9.86
CA TYR A 524 11.79 11.11 10.32
C TYR A 524 11.35 10.75 11.75
N LEU A 525 12.30 10.40 12.59
CA LEU A 525 12.07 10.08 14.00
C LEU A 525 12.51 11.25 14.90
N PRO A 526 11.60 12.06 15.45
CA PRO A 526 10.18 12.20 15.09
C PRO A 526 9.96 13.03 13.82
N ALA A 527 8.83 12.84 13.15
CA ALA A 527 8.39 13.63 12.00
C ALA A 527 7.60 14.89 12.40
N ARG A 528 7.84 15.43 13.57
CA ARG A 528 7.16 16.61 14.13
C ARG A 528 8.01 17.87 13.96
N GLY A 529 7.35 19.02 13.73
CA GLY A 529 7.96 20.34 13.57
C GLY A 529 8.37 21.02 14.89
N ILE A 530 8.56 20.27 15.96
CA ILE A 530 8.97 20.78 17.27
C ILE A 530 10.47 21.08 17.34
N THR A 531 10.87 21.99 18.24
CA THR A 531 12.27 22.16 18.60
C THR A 531 12.77 20.90 19.28
N MET A 532 13.83 20.29 18.74
CA MET A 532 14.48 19.14 19.38
C MET A 532 15.40 19.62 20.50
N PRO A 533 15.50 18.88 21.61
CA PRO A 533 16.60 19.07 22.55
C PRO A 533 17.96 19.00 21.85
N GLY A 534 18.93 19.81 22.29
CA GLY A 534 20.21 19.94 21.60
C GLY A 534 20.99 18.64 21.43
N ASP A 535 20.86 17.72 22.39
CA ASP A 535 21.42 16.36 22.36
C ASP A 535 20.79 15.43 21.30
N LEU A 536 19.61 15.77 20.77
CA LEU A 536 18.88 15.00 19.76
C LEU A 536 18.83 15.69 18.38
N ASP A 537 19.36 16.90 18.23
CA ASP A 537 19.31 17.63 16.95
C ASP A 537 20.08 16.91 15.83
N TRP A 538 21.06 16.07 16.16
CA TRP A 538 21.77 15.24 15.18
C TRP A 538 20.86 14.30 14.39
N LEU A 539 19.71 13.91 14.92
CA LEU A 539 18.71 13.13 14.17
C LEU A 539 18.21 13.91 12.94
N ARG A 540 18.07 15.23 13.05
CA ARG A 540 17.66 16.08 11.92
C ARG A 540 18.84 16.51 11.07
N SER A 541 19.92 16.96 11.70
CA SER A 541 21.06 17.53 11.00
C SER A 541 21.96 16.48 10.33
N VAL A 542 22.05 15.27 10.88
CA VAL A 542 22.88 14.19 10.33
C VAL A 542 22.02 13.09 9.70
N VAL A 543 21.09 12.49 10.45
CA VAL A 543 20.36 11.32 9.94
C VAL A 543 19.42 11.73 8.80
N ARG A 544 18.53 12.71 9.04
CA ARG A 544 17.54 13.13 8.03
C ARG A 544 18.17 13.80 6.83
N THR A 545 19.18 14.69 7.02
CA THR A 545 19.74 15.49 5.91
C THR A 545 20.93 14.84 5.23
N GLY A 546 21.64 13.91 5.89
CA GLY A 546 22.84 13.25 5.39
C GLY A 546 22.62 11.77 5.07
N VAL A 547 22.33 10.96 6.10
CA VAL A 547 22.27 9.49 5.95
C VAL A 547 21.09 9.04 5.09
N THR A 548 19.88 9.56 5.35
CA THR A 548 18.67 9.16 4.63
C THR A 548 18.76 9.40 3.12
N PRO A 549 19.16 10.58 2.61
CA PRO A 549 19.30 10.80 1.18
C PRO A 549 20.31 9.87 0.49
N VAL A 550 21.42 9.56 1.16
CA VAL A 550 22.44 8.64 0.61
C VAL A 550 21.87 7.22 0.48
N ILE A 551 21.16 6.72 1.49
CA ILE A 551 20.52 5.40 1.42
C ILE A 551 19.45 5.38 0.32
N LEU A 552 18.62 6.42 0.22
CA LEU A 552 17.59 6.51 -0.83
C LEU A 552 18.20 6.55 -2.23
N LEU A 553 19.32 7.25 -2.42
CA LEU A 553 20.08 7.22 -3.68
C LEU A 553 20.61 5.81 -3.96
N GLY A 554 21.15 5.12 -2.95
CA GLY A 554 21.60 3.73 -3.07
C GLY A 554 20.47 2.78 -3.46
N VAL A 555 19.26 2.95 -2.90
CA VAL A 555 18.05 2.20 -3.29
C VAL A 555 17.68 2.48 -4.76
N THR A 556 17.73 3.74 -5.19
CA THR A 556 17.45 4.13 -6.58
C THR A 556 18.44 3.46 -7.55
N VAL A 557 19.74 3.55 -7.26
CA VAL A 557 20.79 2.90 -8.05
C VAL A 557 20.61 1.38 -8.05
N GLY A 558 20.34 0.79 -6.87
CA GLY A 558 20.09 -0.65 -6.74
C GLY A 558 18.91 -1.13 -7.58
N LEU A 559 17.82 -0.37 -7.63
CA LEU A 559 16.67 -0.66 -8.49
C LEU A 559 17.05 -0.60 -9.98
N VAL A 560 17.75 0.46 -10.39
CA VAL A 560 18.21 0.60 -11.80
C VAL A 560 19.12 -0.55 -12.19
N VAL A 561 20.10 -0.90 -11.36
CA VAL A 561 21.02 -2.02 -11.61
C VAL A 561 20.26 -3.35 -11.68
N LEU A 562 19.32 -3.58 -10.77
CA LEU A 562 18.48 -4.78 -10.75
C LEU A 562 17.71 -4.95 -12.06
N VAL A 563 17.11 -3.86 -12.54
CA VAL A 563 16.32 -3.84 -13.77
C VAL A 563 17.22 -3.94 -15.01
N TRP A 564 18.39 -3.28 -15.00
CA TRP A 564 19.35 -3.31 -16.11
C TRP A 564 19.96 -4.68 -16.34
N ARG A 565 20.47 -5.35 -15.30
CA ARG A 565 21.09 -6.70 -15.40
C ARG A 565 20.16 -7.73 -16.02
N ARG A 566 18.85 -7.52 -15.93
CA ARG A 566 17.84 -8.43 -16.51
C ARG A 566 17.59 -8.24 -17.99
N ARG A 567 18.04 -7.12 -18.59
CA ARG A 567 18.02 -6.94 -20.04
C ARG A 567 18.94 -7.91 -20.78
N GLY A 568 20.08 -8.28 -20.17
CA GLY A 568 21.09 -9.15 -20.78
C GLY A 568 20.81 -10.67 -20.68
N GLN A 569 19.76 -11.09 -19.97
CA GLN A 569 19.39 -12.50 -19.80
C GLN A 569 18.27 -12.97 -20.75
N VAL A 570 17.97 -12.22 -21.79
CA VAL A 570 17.08 -12.67 -22.86
C VAL A 570 17.94 -13.45 -23.84
N PRO A 571 17.79 -14.79 -23.97
CA PRO A 571 18.33 -15.51 -25.11
C PRO A 571 17.65 -14.95 -26.36
N GLY A 572 18.43 -14.57 -27.36
CA GLY A 572 17.98 -14.13 -28.67
C GLY A 572 17.13 -15.18 -29.41
#